data_30600c66679cfbb5674f8129f62a6a21
#
_entry.id   30600c66679cfbb5674f8129f62a6a21
#
_cell.length_a   1.000
_cell.length_b   1.000
_cell.length_c   1.000
_cell.angle_alpha   90.00
_cell.angle_beta   90.00
_cell.angle_gamma   90.00
#
_symmetry.space_group_name_H-M   'P 1'
#
loop_
_entity.id
_entity.type
_entity.pdbx_description
1 polymer ?
#
loop_
_entity_poly.entity_id
_entity_poly.type
_entity_poly.pdbx_seq_one_letter_code
_entity_poly.pdbx_strand_id
1 'polypeptide(L)'
;MGVASTGGEPPTRNKRRAPASDLEHMRAIAAFTARSLETPRPRPFGASIVHTRSGQTLLRALNAVAQEIDPSSHAEVRAIRKATKRLRNVSLKGYTLYTTCEPCPMCMSAALWAGLDRVVYGATIEDANHHCNQIRIPATEVAARSDMTCVVDGPLLRDECYALFTHPHMLRAFRLWSTRKRK
;
A
#
# COMPACT_ATOMS: atom_id res chain seq x y z
N MET A 1 19.86 -66.37 -3.31
CA MET A 1 20.37 -65.04 -3.64
C MET A 1 19.20 -64.08 -3.56
N GLY A 2 19.05 -63.36 -2.47
CA GLY A 2 17.96 -62.42 -2.25
C GLY A 2 18.34 -61.03 -2.73
N VAL A 3 17.48 -60.40 -3.53
CA VAL A 3 17.62 -59.01 -3.97
C VAL A 3 16.81 -58.15 -3.02
N ALA A 4 17.47 -57.30 -2.24
CA ALA A 4 16.85 -56.33 -1.35
C ALA A 4 16.27 -55.17 -2.17
N SER A 5 14.94 -54.95 -2.06
CA SER A 5 14.23 -53.82 -2.61
C SER A 5 14.43 -52.63 -1.66
N THR A 6 15.21 -51.63 -2.08
CA THR A 6 15.31 -50.32 -1.39
C THR A 6 14.14 -49.46 -1.83
N GLY A 7 13.10 -49.45 -1.03
CA GLY A 7 11.99 -48.49 -1.17
C GLY A 7 12.45 -47.07 -0.79
N GLY A 8 12.80 -46.27 -1.79
CA GLY A 8 13.01 -44.85 -1.60
C GLY A 8 11.67 -44.14 -1.40
N GLU A 9 11.50 -43.49 -0.25
CA GLU A 9 10.38 -42.65 0.06
C GLU A 9 10.29 -41.45 -0.93
N PRO A 10 9.13 -41.13 -1.52
CA PRO A 10 9.03 -40.02 -2.46
C PRO A 10 9.30 -38.70 -1.74
N PRO A 11 9.96 -37.72 -2.38
CA PRO A 11 10.31 -36.47 -1.76
C PRO A 11 9.03 -35.75 -1.29
N THR A 12 9.02 -35.35 -0.03
CA THR A 12 7.93 -34.60 0.60
C THR A 12 7.62 -33.36 -0.21
N ARG A 13 6.43 -33.32 -0.81
CA ARG A 13 5.89 -32.22 -1.59
C ARG A 13 5.89 -30.98 -0.69
N ASN A 14 6.78 -30.03 -0.94
CA ASN A 14 6.86 -28.74 -0.28
C ASN A 14 5.48 -28.06 -0.40
N LYS A 15 4.70 -28.06 0.69
CA LYS A 15 3.37 -27.44 0.76
C LYS A 15 3.58 -25.96 0.59
N ARG A 16 3.52 -25.45 -0.64
CA ARG A 16 3.48 -24.01 -0.91
C ARG A 16 2.32 -23.46 -0.10
N ARG A 17 2.63 -22.55 0.84
CA ARG A 17 1.63 -21.85 1.62
C ARG A 17 0.67 -21.15 0.64
N ALA A 18 -0.63 -21.25 0.88
CA ALA A 18 -1.63 -20.51 0.11
C ALA A 18 -1.29 -19.01 0.09
N PRO A 19 -1.59 -18.29 -1.01
CA PRO A 19 -1.38 -16.84 -1.05
C PRO A 19 -2.09 -16.17 0.13
N ALA A 20 -1.45 -15.15 0.69
CA ALA A 20 -2.05 -14.35 1.76
C ALA A 20 -3.30 -13.66 1.25
N SER A 21 -4.34 -13.57 2.09
CA SER A 21 -5.59 -12.88 1.78
C SER A 21 -5.42 -11.36 1.76
N ASP A 22 -6.38 -10.63 1.19
CA ASP A 22 -6.42 -9.16 1.24
C ASP A 22 -6.34 -8.63 2.68
N LEU A 23 -7.02 -9.30 3.62
CA LEU A 23 -6.98 -8.94 5.04
C LEU A 23 -5.56 -9.04 5.62
N GLU A 24 -4.81 -10.10 5.28
CA GLU A 24 -3.44 -10.28 5.73
C GLU A 24 -2.52 -9.19 5.17
N HIS A 25 -2.69 -8.83 3.89
CA HIS A 25 -1.91 -7.76 3.25
C HIS A 25 -2.23 -6.40 3.85
N MET A 26 -3.52 -6.08 4.08
CA MET A 26 -3.94 -4.83 4.73
C MET A 26 -3.43 -4.74 6.17
N ARG A 27 -3.53 -5.80 6.97
CA ARG A 27 -2.94 -5.83 8.32
C ARG A 27 -1.43 -5.64 8.28
N ALA A 28 -0.76 -6.28 7.33
CA ALA A 28 0.69 -6.18 7.21
C ALA A 28 1.16 -4.75 6.86
N ILE A 29 0.42 -4.02 5.99
CA ILE A 29 0.77 -2.63 5.67
C ILE A 29 0.35 -1.68 6.78
N ALA A 30 -0.78 -1.87 7.45
CA ALA A 30 -1.18 -1.10 8.60
C ALA A 30 -0.15 -1.23 9.75
N ALA A 31 0.25 -2.45 10.09
CA ALA A 31 1.27 -2.71 11.11
C ALA A 31 2.65 -2.14 10.73
N PHE A 32 3.04 -2.21 9.45
CA PHE A 32 4.27 -1.57 8.97
C PHE A 32 4.21 -0.05 9.13
N THR A 33 3.07 0.56 8.83
CA THR A 33 2.85 2.00 8.94
C THR A 33 2.81 2.44 10.41
N ALA A 34 2.14 1.68 11.28
CA ALA A 34 2.02 1.96 12.71
C ALA A 34 3.40 2.09 13.39
N ARG A 35 4.39 1.27 13.00
CA ARG A 35 5.76 1.39 13.55
C ARG A 35 6.39 2.76 13.31
N SER A 36 5.97 3.49 12.27
CA SER A 36 6.48 4.84 12.03
C SER A 36 5.94 5.87 13.02
N LEU A 37 4.81 5.57 13.67
CA LEU A 37 4.14 6.49 14.61
C LEU A 37 4.96 6.67 15.89
N GLU A 38 5.76 5.67 16.26
CA GLU A 38 6.66 5.71 17.42
C GLU A 38 8.01 6.40 17.12
N THR A 39 8.17 6.94 15.92
CA THR A 39 9.39 7.66 15.53
C THR A 39 9.22 9.19 15.70
N PRO A 40 10.33 9.96 15.75
CA PRO A 40 10.25 11.42 15.76
C PRO A 40 9.56 12.07 14.55
N ARG A 41 9.34 11.28 13.49
CA ARG A 41 8.66 11.71 12.25
C ARG A 41 7.54 10.74 11.89
N PRO A 42 6.43 10.75 12.64
CA PRO A 42 5.33 9.84 12.43
C PRO A 42 4.68 10.05 11.05
N ARG A 43 4.25 8.95 10.42
CA ARG A 43 3.67 8.94 9.07
C ARG A 43 2.50 7.95 9.02
N PRO A 44 1.26 8.41 8.80
CA PRO A 44 0.08 7.53 8.83
C PRO A 44 -0.21 6.88 7.47
N PHE A 45 0.51 7.30 6.42
CA PHE A 45 0.30 6.79 5.07
C PHE A 45 1.39 5.79 4.70
N GLY A 46 0.96 4.58 4.39
CA GLY A 46 1.82 3.49 3.96
C GLY A 46 1.22 2.72 2.79
N ALA A 47 2.06 2.20 1.92
CA ALA A 47 1.65 1.43 0.75
C ALA A 47 2.57 0.23 0.51
N SER A 48 2.04 -0.84 -0.06
CA SER A 48 2.79 -2.02 -0.48
C SER A 48 2.40 -2.46 -1.89
N ILE A 49 3.37 -2.97 -2.63
CA ILE A 49 3.17 -3.62 -3.93
C ILE A 49 3.28 -5.14 -3.71
N VAL A 50 2.26 -5.86 -4.12
CA VAL A 50 2.14 -7.31 -3.94
C VAL A 50 1.89 -7.96 -5.29
N HIS A 51 2.59 -9.05 -5.60
CA HIS A 51 2.32 -9.83 -6.81
C HIS A 51 0.98 -10.57 -6.64
N THR A 52 -0.01 -10.24 -7.47
CA THR A 52 -1.42 -10.63 -7.31
C THR A 52 -1.60 -12.15 -7.18
N ARG A 53 -0.96 -12.92 -8.06
CA ARG A 53 -1.13 -14.38 -8.09
C ARG A 53 -0.47 -15.10 -6.92
N SER A 54 0.73 -14.68 -6.52
CA SER A 54 1.51 -15.40 -5.49
C SER A 54 1.33 -14.86 -4.08
N GLY A 55 0.74 -13.66 -3.92
CA GLY A 55 0.65 -12.95 -2.64
C GLY A 55 2.02 -12.50 -2.11
N GLN A 56 3.09 -12.57 -2.91
CA GLN A 56 4.41 -12.13 -2.47
C GLN A 56 4.51 -10.61 -2.45
N THR A 57 4.81 -10.05 -1.28
CA THR A 57 5.09 -8.61 -1.15
C THR A 57 6.42 -8.28 -1.81
N LEU A 58 6.39 -7.44 -2.85
CA LEU A 58 7.60 -6.95 -3.53
C LEU A 58 8.31 -5.91 -2.65
N LEU A 59 7.58 -4.94 -2.12
CA LEU A 59 8.11 -3.90 -1.23
C LEU A 59 7.00 -3.15 -0.48
N ARG A 60 7.42 -2.33 0.50
CA ARG A 60 6.59 -1.38 1.24
C ARG A 60 7.22 0.01 1.21
N ALA A 61 6.40 1.04 1.28
CA ALA A 61 6.84 2.44 1.38
C ALA A 61 5.95 3.22 2.34
N LEU A 62 6.52 4.24 2.96
CA LEU A 62 5.81 5.26 3.74
C LEU A 62 5.83 6.58 2.99
N ASN A 63 4.88 7.45 3.26
CA ASN A 63 4.93 8.85 2.83
C ASN A 63 6.26 9.49 3.25
N ALA A 64 6.86 10.28 2.36
CA ALA A 64 8.13 10.96 2.61
C ALA A 64 8.17 12.40 2.04
N VAL A 65 7.02 13.04 1.87
CA VAL A 65 6.92 14.41 1.31
C VAL A 65 7.89 15.38 1.99
N ALA A 66 7.91 15.39 3.33
CA ALA A 66 8.79 16.30 4.07
C ALA A 66 10.26 15.88 4.07
N GLN A 67 10.55 14.57 3.97
CA GLN A 67 11.90 14.03 3.97
C GLN A 67 12.61 14.19 2.62
N GLU A 68 11.86 14.05 1.54
CA GLU A 68 12.34 14.15 0.16
C GLU A 68 12.15 15.55 -0.44
N ILE A 69 11.48 16.46 0.31
CA ILE A 69 11.11 17.83 -0.16
C ILE A 69 10.39 17.74 -1.52
N ASP A 70 9.54 16.72 -1.65
CA ASP A 70 8.82 16.41 -2.89
C ASP A 70 7.33 16.18 -2.59
N PRO A 71 6.42 17.08 -3.07
CA PRO A 71 4.99 16.94 -2.82
C PRO A 71 4.37 15.68 -3.42
N SER A 72 5.04 15.06 -4.39
CA SER A 72 4.60 13.82 -5.01
C SER A 72 5.04 12.55 -4.25
N SER A 73 5.88 12.66 -3.22
CA SER A 73 6.42 11.53 -2.46
C SER A 73 5.41 10.95 -1.46
N HIS A 74 4.17 10.73 -1.93
CA HIS A 74 3.18 9.92 -1.22
C HIS A 74 3.59 8.45 -1.19
N ALA A 75 3.08 7.69 -0.22
CA ALA A 75 3.45 6.29 -0.02
C ALA A 75 3.26 5.45 -1.29
N GLU A 76 2.14 5.64 -1.97
CA GLU A 76 1.75 4.91 -3.19
C GLU A 76 2.69 5.23 -4.35
N VAL A 77 2.92 6.51 -4.64
CA VAL A 77 3.84 6.95 -5.71
C VAL A 77 5.25 6.45 -5.44
N ARG A 78 5.70 6.50 -4.19
CA ARG A 78 7.01 5.96 -3.79
C ARG A 78 7.07 4.44 -3.96
N ALA A 79 6.00 3.72 -3.60
CA ALA A 79 5.92 2.29 -3.79
C ALA A 79 6.01 1.93 -5.28
N ILE A 80 5.25 2.61 -6.14
CA ILE A 80 5.26 2.44 -7.60
C ILE A 80 6.67 2.70 -8.15
N ARG A 81 7.26 3.86 -7.86
CA ARG A 81 8.61 4.23 -8.31
C ARG A 81 9.68 3.19 -7.92
N LYS A 82 9.63 2.70 -6.69
CA LYS A 82 10.58 1.69 -6.21
C LYS A 82 10.34 0.34 -6.87
N ALA A 83 9.08 -0.04 -7.09
CA ALA A 83 8.73 -1.30 -7.74
C ALA A 83 9.20 -1.32 -9.19
N THR A 84 8.88 -0.29 -9.97
CA THR A 84 9.28 -0.18 -11.39
C THR A 84 10.80 -0.19 -11.54
N LYS A 85 11.53 0.55 -10.69
CA LYS A 85 12.99 0.54 -10.67
C LYS A 85 13.56 -0.84 -10.31
N ARG A 86 12.99 -1.52 -9.30
CA ARG A 86 13.45 -2.85 -8.87
C ARG A 86 13.22 -3.90 -9.96
N LEU A 87 12.09 -3.83 -10.64
CA LEU A 87 11.73 -4.75 -11.73
C LEU A 87 12.36 -4.36 -13.07
N ARG A 88 12.96 -3.16 -13.18
CA ARG A 88 13.42 -2.57 -14.44
C ARG A 88 12.32 -2.57 -15.51
N ASN A 89 11.09 -2.35 -15.09
CA ASN A 89 9.91 -2.35 -15.94
C ASN A 89 8.95 -1.25 -15.48
N VAL A 90 8.46 -0.42 -16.39
CA VAL A 90 7.46 0.63 -16.09
C VAL A 90 6.09 0.04 -15.79
N SER A 91 5.79 -1.16 -16.31
CA SER A 91 4.52 -1.85 -16.08
C SER A 91 4.55 -2.68 -14.80
N LEU A 92 3.54 -2.50 -13.96
CA LEU A 92 3.25 -3.31 -12.78
C LEU A 92 2.01 -4.21 -13.01
N LYS A 93 1.76 -4.59 -14.28
CA LYS A 93 0.73 -5.60 -14.58
C LYS A 93 1.01 -6.89 -13.79
N GLY A 94 -0.01 -7.48 -13.20
CA GLY A 94 0.12 -8.64 -12.31
C GLY A 94 0.38 -8.27 -10.85
N TYR A 95 0.33 -6.98 -10.50
CA TYR A 95 0.52 -6.51 -9.13
C TYR A 95 -0.70 -5.77 -8.59
N THR A 96 -0.89 -5.88 -7.28
CA THR A 96 -1.89 -5.16 -6.49
C THR A 96 -1.20 -4.16 -5.55
N LEU A 97 -1.72 -2.95 -5.49
CA LEU A 97 -1.34 -1.93 -4.49
C LEU A 97 -2.26 -2.05 -3.28
N TYR A 98 -1.70 -2.25 -2.09
CA TYR A 98 -2.41 -2.09 -0.82
C TYR A 98 -1.94 -0.80 -0.15
N THR A 99 -2.87 0.03 0.29
CA THR A 99 -2.57 1.32 0.91
C THR A 99 -3.45 1.58 2.13
N THR A 100 -2.88 2.20 3.17
CA THR A 100 -3.62 2.48 4.42
C THR A 100 -4.69 3.54 4.27
N CYS A 101 -4.63 4.34 3.20
CA CYS A 101 -5.63 5.35 2.87
C CYS A 101 -5.99 5.25 1.38
N GLU A 102 -7.24 5.60 1.05
CA GLU A 102 -7.68 5.72 -0.33
C GLU A 102 -6.75 6.64 -1.13
N PRO A 103 -6.27 6.21 -2.31
CA PRO A 103 -5.36 7.02 -3.10
C PRO A 103 -5.99 8.33 -3.56
N CYS A 104 -5.32 9.44 -3.33
CA CYS A 104 -5.70 10.71 -3.94
C CYS A 104 -5.57 10.65 -5.48
N PRO A 105 -6.13 11.61 -6.24
CA PRO A 105 -6.09 11.59 -7.71
C PRO A 105 -4.69 11.40 -8.30
N MET A 106 -3.66 12.04 -7.72
CA MET A 106 -2.28 11.87 -8.16
C MET A 106 -1.80 10.41 -8.02
N CYS A 107 -2.08 9.79 -6.85
CA CYS A 107 -1.66 8.41 -6.57
C CYS A 107 -2.44 7.41 -7.42
N MET A 108 -3.76 7.63 -7.60
CA MET A 108 -4.58 6.75 -8.43
C MET A 108 -4.16 6.85 -9.90
N SER A 109 -3.89 8.07 -10.41
CA SER A 109 -3.36 8.24 -11.76
C SER A 109 -2.01 7.55 -11.94
N ALA A 110 -1.12 7.62 -10.95
CA ALA A 110 0.16 6.90 -11.00
C ALA A 110 -0.04 5.37 -11.02
N ALA A 111 -1.03 4.83 -10.30
CA ALA A 111 -1.38 3.42 -10.31
C ALA A 111 -1.88 2.97 -11.71
N LEU A 112 -2.72 3.77 -12.34
CA LEU A 112 -3.22 3.54 -13.69
C LEU A 112 -2.08 3.57 -14.72
N TRP A 113 -1.24 4.60 -14.70
CA TRP A 113 -0.08 4.71 -15.60
C TRP A 113 0.93 3.57 -15.43
N ALA A 114 1.06 3.04 -14.22
CA ALA A 114 1.89 1.87 -13.96
C ALA A 114 1.22 0.55 -14.38
N GLY A 115 -0.05 0.55 -14.77
CA GLY A 115 -0.80 -0.62 -15.18
C GLY A 115 -1.01 -1.63 -14.04
N LEU A 116 -1.21 -1.15 -12.80
CA LEU A 116 -1.58 -2.01 -11.69
C LEU A 116 -2.95 -2.67 -11.94
N ASP A 117 -3.06 -3.96 -11.69
CA ASP A 117 -4.33 -4.67 -11.89
C ASP A 117 -5.39 -4.22 -10.88
N ARG A 118 -4.94 -3.87 -9.65
CA ARG A 118 -5.85 -3.62 -8.53
C ARG A 118 -5.23 -2.67 -7.49
N VAL A 119 -6.10 -1.88 -6.87
CA VAL A 119 -5.82 -1.08 -5.67
C VAL A 119 -6.77 -1.50 -4.56
N VAL A 120 -6.25 -1.77 -3.37
CA VAL A 120 -7.02 -2.04 -2.15
C VAL A 120 -6.65 -1.01 -1.10
N TYR A 121 -7.64 -0.31 -0.54
CA TYR A 121 -7.37 0.74 0.44
C TYR A 121 -8.10 0.51 1.77
N GLY A 122 -7.54 1.11 2.84
CA GLY A 122 -8.08 1.06 4.19
C GLY A 122 -9.02 2.22 4.51
N ALA A 123 -8.54 3.28 5.14
CA ALA A 123 -9.31 4.48 5.42
C ALA A 123 -9.66 5.24 4.13
N THR A 124 -10.75 6.01 4.14
CA THR A 124 -11.19 6.80 2.99
C THR A 124 -10.48 8.14 2.88
N ILE A 125 -10.60 8.83 1.73
CA ILE A 125 -10.17 10.22 1.57
C ILE A 125 -10.85 11.12 2.59
N GLU A 126 -12.14 10.92 2.86
CA GLU A 126 -12.88 11.70 3.85
C GLU A 126 -12.36 11.48 5.27
N ASP A 127 -11.98 10.26 5.63
CA ASP A 127 -11.32 10.00 6.92
C ASP A 127 -10.03 10.81 7.07
N ALA A 128 -9.19 10.82 6.03
CA ALA A 128 -7.96 11.61 6.02
C ALA A 128 -8.23 13.13 6.03
N ASN A 129 -9.31 13.57 5.37
CA ASN A 129 -9.68 14.98 5.28
C ASN A 129 -10.04 15.60 6.64
N HIS A 130 -10.47 14.81 7.62
CA HIS A 130 -10.66 15.27 8.99
C HIS A 130 -9.34 15.74 9.65
N HIS A 131 -8.19 15.32 9.14
CA HIS A 131 -6.88 15.57 9.75
C HIS A 131 -5.96 16.43 8.89
N CYS A 132 -6.02 16.29 7.57
CA CYS A 132 -5.18 17.05 6.63
C CYS A 132 -5.90 17.24 5.29
N ASN A 133 -5.61 18.36 4.61
CA ASN A 133 -6.25 18.70 3.35
C ASN A 133 -6.08 17.58 2.32
N GLN A 134 -7.18 17.26 1.64
CA GLN A 134 -7.26 16.27 0.58
C GLN A 134 -7.84 16.87 -0.71
N ILE A 135 -7.52 16.26 -1.85
CA ILE A 135 -8.28 16.44 -3.09
C ILE A 135 -9.39 15.38 -3.05
N ARG A 136 -10.62 15.79 -2.77
CA ARG A 136 -11.77 14.93 -2.49
C ARG A 136 -12.43 14.39 -3.76
N ILE A 137 -11.63 13.75 -4.61
CA ILE A 137 -12.09 12.99 -5.77
C ILE A 137 -11.81 11.52 -5.46
N PRO A 138 -12.84 10.67 -5.37
CA PRO A 138 -12.67 9.26 -5.06
C PRO A 138 -11.76 8.53 -6.05
N ALA A 139 -10.98 7.57 -5.58
CA ALA A 139 -10.12 6.77 -6.44
C ALA A 139 -10.92 6.02 -7.53
N THR A 140 -12.13 5.59 -7.23
CA THR A 140 -13.06 4.96 -8.18
C THR A 140 -13.46 5.92 -9.30
N GLU A 141 -13.67 7.21 -9.00
CA GLU A 141 -14.01 8.22 -10.00
C GLU A 141 -12.83 8.48 -10.95
N VAL A 142 -11.60 8.57 -10.41
CA VAL A 142 -10.40 8.71 -11.23
C VAL A 142 -10.23 7.50 -12.16
N ALA A 143 -10.43 6.28 -11.64
CA ALA A 143 -10.37 5.05 -12.44
C ALA A 143 -11.45 5.03 -13.54
N ALA A 144 -12.69 5.40 -13.22
CA ALA A 144 -13.81 5.39 -14.15
C ALA A 144 -13.68 6.40 -15.32
N ARG A 145 -12.86 7.46 -15.13
CA ARG A 145 -12.57 8.47 -16.18
C ARG A 145 -11.31 8.17 -16.99
N SER A 146 -10.78 6.95 -16.87
CA SER A 146 -9.56 6.50 -17.55
C SER A 146 -9.88 5.40 -18.55
N ASP A 147 -9.17 5.37 -19.66
CA ASP A 147 -9.18 4.25 -20.62
C ASP A 147 -8.38 3.04 -20.10
N MET A 148 -7.64 3.23 -18.98
CA MET A 148 -6.86 2.18 -18.32
C MET A 148 -7.71 1.46 -17.28
N THR A 149 -7.58 0.14 -17.23
CA THR A 149 -8.33 -0.69 -16.27
C THR A 149 -7.55 -0.90 -14.98
N CYS A 150 -8.18 -0.64 -13.85
CA CYS A 150 -7.67 -0.97 -12.52
C CYS A 150 -8.87 -1.18 -11.58
N VAL A 151 -8.94 -2.31 -10.91
CA VAL A 151 -9.99 -2.57 -9.93
C VAL A 151 -9.67 -1.78 -8.66
N VAL A 152 -10.65 -1.07 -8.12
CA VAL A 152 -10.49 -0.30 -6.87
C VAL A 152 -11.43 -0.87 -5.82
N ASP A 153 -10.87 -1.44 -4.77
CA ASP A 153 -11.60 -2.09 -3.67
C ASP A 153 -11.30 -1.41 -2.34
N GLY A 154 -12.33 -1.19 -1.56
CA GLY A 154 -12.24 -0.62 -0.22
C GLY A 154 -13.55 0.05 0.21
N PRO A 155 -13.63 0.51 1.46
CA PRO A 155 -12.59 0.41 2.50
C PRO A 155 -12.47 -1.00 3.09
N LEU A 156 -11.24 -1.47 3.31
CA LEU A 156 -10.93 -2.74 3.96
C LEU A 156 -10.14 -2.50 5.26
N LEU A 157 -10.60 -3.01 6.41
CA LEU A 157 -10.03 -2.72 7.74
C LEU A 157 -9.97 -1.20 8.01
N ARG A 158 -11.07 -0.50 7.69
CA ARG A 158 -11.16 0.96 7.77
C ARG A 158 -10.77 1.48 9.15
N ASP A 159 -11.31 0.89 10.21
CA ASP A 159 -11.08 1.37 11.58
C ASP A 159 -9.63 1.19 12.02
N GLU A 160 -9.00 0.06 11.66
CA GLU A 160 -7.58 -0.20 11.93
C GLU A 160 -6.69 0.81 11.18
N CYS A 161 -7.02 1.15 9.94
CA CYS A 161 -6.30 2.13 9.16
C CYS A 161 -6.58 3.58 9.62
N TYR A 162 -7.82 3.88 10.02
CA TYR A 162 -8.18 5.19 10.58
C TYR A 162 -7.46 5.46 11.90
N ALA A 163 -7.25 4.43 12.73
CA ALA A 163 -6.50 4.57 13.97
C ALA A 163 -5.08 5.11 13.77
N LEU A 164 -4.48 4.95 12.59
CA LEU A 164 -3.18 5.55 12.25
C LEU A 164 -3.24 7.09 12.26
N PHE A 165 -4.36 7.69 11.88
CA PHE A 165 -4.55 9.16 11.91
C PHE A 165 -4.85 9.69 13.29
N THR A 166 -5.55 8.92 14.12
CA THR A 166 -5.96 9.34 15.48
C THR A 166 -4.92 9.03 16.55
N HIS A 167 -3.80 8.40 16.18
CA HIS A 167 -2.70 8.15 17.09
C HIS A 167 -2.18 9.47 17.71
N PRO A 168 -1.91 9.55 19.02
CA PRO A 168 -1.52 10.79 19.70
C PRO A 168 -0.34 11.54 19.04
N HIS A 169 0.68 10.81 18.59
CA HIS A 169 1.83 11.41 17.89
C HIS A 169 1.42 12.02 16.53
N MET A 170 0.47 11.40 15.82
CA MET A 170 -0.03 11.96 14.57
C MET A 170 -0.90 13.17 14.77
N LEU A 171 -1.78 13.17 15.76
CA LEU A 171 -2.60 14.35 16.10
C LEU A 171 -1.72 15.57 16.43
N ARG A 172 -0.59 15.34 17.12
CA ARG A 172 0.41 16.40 17.36
C ARG A 172 1.07 16.84 16.04
N ALA A 173 1.47 15.90 15.20
CA ALA A 173 2.12 16.21 13.92
C ALA A 173 1.18 16.99 12.97
N PHE A 174 -0.08 16.63 12.85
CA PHE A 174 -1.07 17.34 12.04
C PHE A 174 -1.26 18.79 12.49
N ARG A 175 -1.30 19.05 13.81
CA ARG A 175 -1.35 20.41 14.34
C ARG A 175 -0.15 21.24 13.90
N LEU A 176 1.05 20.67 13.94
CA LEU A 176 2.28 21.34 13.48
C LEU A 176 2.29 21.57 11.97
N TRP A 177 1.71 20.67 11.18
CA TRP A 177 1.61 20.84 9.72
C TRP A 177 0.64 21.95 9.35
N SER A 178 -0.50 22.08 10.05
CA SER A 178 -1.49 23.13 9.79
C SER A 178 -0.95 24.54 10.11
N THR A 179 -0.11 24.69 11.12
CA THR A 179 0.48 25.99 11.49
C THR A 179 1.59 26.43 10.52
N ARG A 180 2.33 25.50 9.90
CA ARG A 180 3.36 25.82 8.90
C ARG A 180 2.80 26.34 7.57
N LYS A 181 1.56 25.99 7.22
CA LYS A 181 0.90 26.43 5.98
C LYS A 181 0.36 27.87 6.06
N ARG A 182 0.40 28.53 7.23
CA ARG A 182 -0.09 29.91 7.43
C ARG A 182 1.01 30.96 7.41
N LYS A 183 2.25 30.58 7.15
CA LYS A 183 3.40 31.46 6.93
C LYS A 183 3.85 31.36 5.48
#